data_1c2377b308eda4638ccb1e0dc31fe274
#
_entry.id   1c2377b308eda4638ccb1e0dc31fe274
#
_cell.length_a   1.000
_cell.length_b   1.000
_cell.length_c   1.000
_cell.angle_alpha   90.00
_cell.angle_beta   90.00
_cell.angle_gamma   90.00
#
_symmetry.space_group_name_H-M   'P 1'
#
loop_
_entity.id
_entity.type
_entity.pdbx_description
1 polymer ?
#
loop_
_entity_poly.entity_id
_entity_poly.type
_entity_poly.pdbx_seq_one_letter_code
_entity_poly.pdbx_strand_id
1 'polypeptide(L)'
;LVDLQPVPEKSRQGKLMGESVWRAVYLEDDRVFLKVSEEERQNVSVDLMLDASASRMGHEAVIAAQGYVIAESLTRCGIPVQVYSFSTIQNYTVFRIFRGYEEKEKNKGILDYVAAGWNRDGLALRAAGHLAGQSPCEKRLLIVLTDASPNDEQRMAPVSGAVRGKEYSGDAGIEDTAMEVRQLKKQGIKVMAVFYGLDSDLEGARKIYGSSFVRIREMGQLADTVGNLLTSQLRSGRQQKI
;
A
#
# COMPACT_ATOMS: atom_id res chain seq x y z
N LEU A 1 -2.01 -17.16 -5.42
CA LEU A 1 -2.90 -16.80 -4.31
C LEU A 1 -2.92 -17.95 -3.34
N VAL A 2 -2.28 -17.80 -2.19
CA VAL A 2 -2.32 -18.78 -1.11
C VAL A 2 -3.71 -18.68 -0.51
N ASP A 3 -4.48 -19.74 -0.68
CA ASP A 3 -5.76 -19.94 0.01
C ASP A 3 -5.46 -20.04 1.50
N LEU A 4 -5.73 -18.98 2.25
CA LEU A 4 -5.54 -18.92 3.69
C LEU A 4 -6.74 -19.60 4.38
N GLN A 5 -6.87 -20.91 4.18
CA GLN A 5 -7.80 -21.67 5.00
C GLN A 5 -7.24 -21.76 6.44
N PRO A 6 -8.07 -21.53 7.46
CA PRO A 6 -7.65 -21.67 8.85
C PRO A 6 -7.20 -23.11 9.08
N VAL A 7 -5.91 -23.29 9.37
CA VAL A 7 -5.37 -24.61 9.73
C VAL A 7 -5.78 -24.86 11.18
N PRO A 8 -6.62 -25.87 11.44
CA PRO A 8 -7.02 -26.18 12.78
C PRO A 8 -5.82 -26.73 13.57
N GLU A 9 -5.43 -26.03 14.63
CA GLU A 9 -4.35 -26.45 15.52
C GLU A 9 -4.88 -27.25 16.71
N LYS A 10 -4.17 -28.33 17.08
CA LYS A 10 -4.46 -29.09 18.28
C LYS A 10 -4.16 -28.23 19.52
N SER A 11 -5.14 -28.05 20.38
CA SER A 11 -5.07 -27.18 21.55
C SER A 11 -5.62 -27.87 22.80
N ARG A 12 -5.38 -27.26 23.97
CA ARG A 12 -6.00 -27.62 25.24
C ARG A 12 -7.38 -27.01 25.43
N GLN A 13 -7.81 -26.13 24.54
CA GLN A 13 -9.11 -25.43 24.60
C GLN A 13 -9.68 -25.29 23.20
N GLY A 14 -11.02 -25.35 23.08
CA GLY A 14 -11.73 -25.19 21.81
C GLY A 14 -12.79 -26.28 21.61
N LYS A 15 -13.05 -26.66 20.35
CA LYS A 15 -14.00 -27.74 20.01
C LYS A 15 -13.36 -29.10 20.25
N LEU A 16 -13.94 -29.91 21.14
CA LEU A 16 -13.45 -31.24 21.45
C LEU A 16 -13.45 -32.15 20.21
N MET A 17 -12.33 -32.78 19.93
CA MET A 17 -12.20 -33.81 18.89
C MET A 17 -12.49 -35.18 19.51
N GLY A 18 -13.72 -35.69 19.37
CA GLY A 18 -14.12 -36.97 19.91
C GLY A 18 -13.19 -38.13 19.56
N GLU A 19 -12.69 -38.12 18.31
CA GLU A 19 -11.73 -39.13 17.78
C GLU A 19 -10.35 -39.07 18.47
N SER A 20 -10.02 -38.00 19.17
CA SER A 20 -8.72 -37.79 19.82
C SER A 20 -8.77 -37.87 21.33
N VAL A 21 -9.95 -38.05 21.95
CA VAL A 21 -10.12 -38.08 23.41
C VAL A 21 -9.31 -39.22 24.08
N TRP A 22 -9.18 -40.36 23.39
CA TRP A 22 -8.36 -41.47 23.85
C TRP A 22 -6.89 -41.08 24.12
N ARG A 23 -6.37 -40.06 23.43
CA ARG A 23 -4.99 -39.58 23.61
C ARG A 23 -4.79 -38.93 24.99
N ALA A 24 -5.81 -38.22 25.49
CA ALA A 24 -5.75 -37.65 26.84
C ALA A 24 -5.71 -38.74 27.89
N VAL A 25 -6.38 -39.89 27.65
CA VAL A 25 -6.48 -40.98 28.61
C VAL A 25 -5.25 -41.90 28.58
N TYR A 26 -4.75 -42.24 27.38
CA TYR A 26 -3.69 -43.24 27.20
C TYR A 26 -2.30 -42.67 26.95
N LEU A 27 -2.20 -41.42 26.47
CA LEU A 27 -0.93 -40.77 26.12
C LEU A 27 -0.61 -39.55 26.96
N GLU A 28 -1.48 -39.20 27.91
CA GLU A 28 -1.37 -37.98 28.72
C GLU A 28 -1.25 -36.69 27.86
N ASP A 29 -1.72 -36.75 26.58
CA ASP A 29 -1.72 -35.63 25.65
C ASP A 29 -3.09 -34.93 25.71
N ASP A 30 -3.16 -33.85 26.50
CA ASP A 30 -4.38 -33.08 26.73
C ASP A 30 -4.77 -32.12 25.56
N ARG A 31 -4.00 -32.13 24.47
CA ARG A 31 -4.30 -31.37 23.21
C ARG A 31 -5.33 -32.09 22.36
N VAL A 32 -6.48 -32.35 22.94
CA VAL A 32 -7.61 -33.06 22.29
C VAL A 32 -8.68 -32.13 21.77
N PHE A 33 -8.46 -30.83 21.82
CA PHE A 33 -9.36 -29.82 21.30
C PHE A 33 -8.80 -29.27 19.98
N LEU A 34 -9.70 -29.00 19.04
CA LEU A 34 -9.43 -28.15 17.89
C LEU A 34 -9.71 -26.71 18.30
N LYS A 35 -8.69 -25.92 18.40
CA LYS A 35 -8.83 -24.49 18.34
C LYS A 35 -8.84 -24.13 16.88
N VAL A 36 -10.03 -23.86 16.33
CA VAL A 36 -10.13 -23.03 15.15
C VAL A 36 -9.64 -21.67 15.67
N SER A 37 -8.38 -21.32 15.40
CA SER A 37 -7.98 -19.92 15.45
C SER A 37 -9.03 -19.20 14.64
N GLU A 38 -9.95 -18.44 15.27
CA GLU A 38 -10.49 -17.28 14.60
C GLU A 38 -9.23 -16.53 14.21
N GLU A 39 -8.83 -16.64 12.95
CA GLU A 39 -7.75 -15.80 12.43
C GLU A 39 -8.13 -14.41 12.90
N GLU A 40 -7.31 -13.85 13.80
CA GLU A 40 -7.40 -12.42 14.07
C GLU A 40 -7.42 -11.82 12.70
N ARG A 41 -8.60 -11.41 12.23
CA ARG A 41 -8.77 -10.74 10.93
C ARG A 41 -7.70 -9.69 10.96
N GLN A 42 -6.70 -9.84 10.08
CA GLN A 42 -5.52 -9.02 10.20
C GLN A 42 -6.02 -7.59 10.14
N ASN A 43 -5.94 -6.88 11.26
CA ASN A 43 -6.43 -5.51 11.42
C ASN A 43 -5.51 -4.58 10.61
N VAL A 44 -5.48 -4.84 9.29
CA VAL A 44 -4.67 -4.13 8.30
C VAL A 44 -5.56 -3.64 7.16
N SER A 45 -5.38 -2.38 6.80
CA SER A 45 -5.93 -1.80 5.58
C SER A 45 -4.83 -1.47 4.58
N VAL A 46 -5.19 -1.39 3.32
CA VAL A 46 -4.29 -1.03 2.23
C VAL A 46 -4.82 0.19 1.49
N ASP A 47 -3.96 1.18 1.34
CA ASP A 47 -4.13 2.29 0.42
C ASP A 47 -3.26 2.04 -0.81
N LEU A 48 -3.87 1.97 -1.98
CA LEU A 48 -3.18 1.89 -3.26
C LEU A 48 -3.22 3.27 -3.93
N MET A 49 -2.09 3.94 -3.94
CA MET A 49 -1.90 5.26 -4.53
C MET A 49 -1.19 5.13 -5.87
N LEU A 50 -1.84 5.54 -6.93
CA LEU A 50 -1.35 5.44 -8.30
C LEU A 50 -0.91 6.81 -8.79
N ASP A 51 0.36 6.96 -9.12
CA ASP A 51 0.85 8.13 -9.84
C ASP A 51 0.17 8.18 -11.21
N ALA A 52 -0.51 9.31 -11.49
CA ALA A 52 -1.22 9.57 -12.73
C ALA A 52 -0.62 10.77 -13.48
N SER A 53 0.68 11.03 -13.30
CA SER A 53 1.41 12.04 -14.07
C SER A 53 1.60 11.63 -15.52
N ALA A 54 1.99 12.58 -16.37
CA ALA A 54 2.18 12.36 -17.81
C ALA A 54 3.22 11.28 -18.15
N SER A 55 4.15 10.99 -17.25
CA SER A 55 5.11 9.87 -17.40
C SER A 55 4.44 8.49 -17.44
N ARG A 56 3.17 8.39 -17.04
CA ARG A 56 2.35 7.16 -17.09
C ARG A 56 1.54 7.04 -18.39
N MET A 57 1.56 8.05 -19.26
CA MET A 57 0.83 8.00 -20.54
C MET A 57 1.29 6.82 -21.39
N GLY A 58 0.33 6.12 -22.00
CA GLY A 58 0.56 4.89 -22.75
C GLY A 58 0.58 3.61 -21.90
N HIS A 59 0.55 3.72 -20.56
CA HIS A 59 0.46 2.58 -19.63
C HIS A 59 -0.88 2.52 -18.88
N GLU A 60 -1.82 3.44 -19.17
CA GLU A 60 -3.05 3.63 -18.39
C GLU A 60 -3.87 2.35 -18.28
N ALA A 61 -4.10 1.67 -19.40
CA ALA A 61 -4.89 0.44 -19.43
C ALA A 61 -4.27 -0.67 -18.58
N VAL A 62 -2.94 -0.78 -18.58
CA VAL A 62 -2.23 -1.80 -17.78
C VAL A 62 -2.26 -1.44 -16.31
N ILE A 63 -2.03 -0.17 -15.94
CA ILE A 63 -2.09 0.30 -14.56
C ILE A 63 -3.50 0.09 -14.00
N ALA A 64 -4.54 0.47 -14.77
CA ALA A 64 -5.93 0.29 -14.40
C ALA A 64 -6.27 -1.20 -14.15
N ALA A 65 -5.89 -2.07 -15.09
CA ALA A 65 -6.12 -3.51 -14.96
C ALA A 65 -5.39 -4.11 -13.75
N GLN A 66 -4.14 -3.75 -13.53
CA GLN A 66 -3.35 -4.22 -12.38
C GLN A 66 -3.92 -3.70 -11.06
N GLY A 67 -4.30 -2.41 -10.99
CA GLY A 67 -4.96 -1.81 -9.84
C GLY A 67 -6.29 -2.51 -9.51
N TYR A 68 -7.08 -2.82 -10.53
CA TYR A 68 -8.32 -3.59 -10.38
C TYR A 68 -8.06 -4.99 -9.80
N VAL A 69 -7.07 -5.72 -10.35
CA VAL A 69 -6.71 -7.07 -9.87
C VAL A 69 -6.26 -7.03 -8.40
N ILE A 70 -5.47 -6.03 -8.01
CA ILE A 70 -5.05 -5.84 -6.62
C ILE A 70 -6.26 -5.61 -5.72
N ALA A 71 -7.11 -4.65 -6.08
CA ALA A 71 -8.29 -4.29 -5.28
C ALA A 71 -9.27 -5.46 -5.15
N GLU A 72 -9.52 -6.19 -6.24
CA GLU A 72 -10.39 -7.37 -6.24
C GLU A 72 -9.83 -8.49 -5.37
N SER A 73 -8.52 -8.74 -5.46
CA SER A 73 -7.83 -9.76 -4.65
C SER A 73 -7.89 -9.43 -3.17
N LEU A 74 -7.63 -8.19 -2.78
CA LEU A 74 -7.72 -7.73 -1.39
C LEU A 74 -9.15 -7.81 -0.87
N THR A 75 -10.13 -7.43 -1.69
CA THR A 75 -11.55 -7.51 -1.36
C THR A 75 -11.97 -8.96 -1.08
N ARG A 76 -11.54 -9.92 -1.90
CA ARG A 76 -11.80 -11.36 -1.68
C ARG A 76 -11.13 -11.90 -0.43
N CYS A 77 -9.96 -11.38 -0.07
CA CYS A 77 -9.27 -11.71 1.17
C CYS A 77 -9.87 -11.01 2.41
N GLY A 78 -10.92 -10.19 2.25
CA GLY A 78 -11.53 -9.44 3.35
C GLY A 78 -10.64 -8.32 3.91
N ILE A 79 -9.62 -7.88 3.16
CA ILE A 79 -8.73 -6.77 3.53
C ILE A 79 -9.35 -5.46 3.02
N PRO A 80 -9.66 -4.49 3.91
CA PRO A 80 -10.11 -3.18 3.49
C PRO A 80 -9.08 -2.50 2.60
N VAL A 81 -9.50 -2.06 1.41
CA VAL A 81 -8.61 -1.37 0.47
C VAL A 81 -9.25 -0.11 -0.06
N GLN A 82 -8.48 0.96 -0.12
CA GLN A 82 -8.83 2.21 -0.79
C GLN A 82 -7.90 2.40 -2.00
N VAL A 83 -8.44 2.84 -3.12
CA VAL A 83 -7.65 3.06 -4.36
C VAL A 83 -7.93 4.45 -4.89
N TYR A 84 -6.87 5.18 -5.14
CA TYR A 84 -6.92 6.53 -5.71
C TYR A 84 -5.70 6.80 -6.57
N SER A 85 -5.83 7.75 -7.48
CA SER A 85 -4.72 8.31 -8.23
C SER A 85 -4.50 9.77 -7.89
N PHE A 86 -3.30 10.26 -8.19
CA PHE A 86 -2.98 11.68 -8.05
C PHE A 86 -2.23 12.19 -9.28
N SER A 87 -2.47 13.44 -9.62
CA SER A 87 -1.69 14.22 -10.58
C SER A 87 -1.82 15.71 -10.26
N THR A 88 -0.94 16.54 -10.81
CA THR A 88 -1.04 17.98 -10.70
C THR A 88 -1.43 18.56 -12.05
N ILE A 89 -2.57 19.25 -12.11
CA ILE A 89 -3.13 19.87 -13.31
C ILE A 89 -3.44 21.32 -13.00
N GLN A 90 -2.93 22.26 -13.80
CA GLN A 90 -3.15 23.70 -13.60
C GLN A 90 -2.86 24.18 -12.17
N ASN A 91 -1.75 23.75 -11.60
CA ASN A 91 -1.29 24.06 -10.24
C ASN A 91 -2.13 23.46 -9.09
N TYR A 92 -3.07 22.56 -9.39
CA TYR A 92 -3.85 21.84 -8.37
C TYR A 92 -3.44 20.36 -8.36
N THR A 93 -3.08 19.86 -7.19
CA THR A 93 -2.95 18.41 -7.01
C THR A 93 -4.34 17.80 -6.88
N VAL A 94 -4.71 17.01 -7.86
CA VAL A 94 -6.02 16.36 -7.97
C VAL A 94 -5.92 14.93 -7.47
N PHE A 95 -6.79 14.56 -6.55
CA PHE A 95 -7.01 13.18 -6.13
C PHE A 95 -8.27 12.64 -6.78
N ARG A 96 -8.15 11.53 -7.47
CA ARG A 96 -9.28 10.79 -7.99
C ARG A 96 -9.44 9.50 -7.20
N ILE A 97 -10.42 9.47 -6.30
CA ILE A 97 -10.75 8.29 -5.50
C ILE A 97 -11.63 7.37 -6.35
N PHE A 98 -11.15 6.18 -6.67
CA PHE A 98 -11.89 5.17 -7.43
C PHE A 98 -12.78 4.34 -6.52
N ARG A 99 -12.28 4.02 -5.32
CA ARG A 99 -13.05 3.32 -4.29
C ARG A 99 -12.52 3.61 -2.89
N GLY A 100 -13.41 3.71 -1.92
CA GLY A 100 -13.10 3.74 -0.49
C GLY A 100 -13.00 2.33 0.10
N TYR A 101 -12.61 2.24 1.39
CA TYR A 101 -12.35 0.95 2.06
C TYR A 101 -13.53 -0.04 2.01
N GLU A 102 -14.75 0.44 2.13
CA GLU A 102 -15.96 -0.39 2.19
C GLU A 102 -16.73 -0.49 0.87
N GLU A 103 -16.29 0.23 -0.16
CA GLU A 103 -16.99 0.35 -1.45
C GLU A 103 -16.58 -0.75 -2.44
N LYS A 104 -16.79 -2.01 -2.05
CA LYS A 104 -16.35 -3.20 -2.81
C LYS A 104 -16.91 -3.24 -4.24
N GLU A 105 -18.11 -2.75 -4.44
CA GLU A 105 -18.80 -2.69 -5.73
C GLU A 105 -18.17 -1.68 -6.70
N LYS A 106 -17.37 -0.73 -6.19
CA LYS A 106 -16.71 0.30 -7.01
C LYS A 106 -15.37 -0.11 -7.61
N ASN A 107 -14.91 -1.35 -7.42
CA ASN A 107 -13.64 -1.82 -8.01
C ASN A 107 -13.53 -1.52 -9.51
N LYS A 108 -14.62 -1.62 -10.26
CA LYS A 108 -14.63 -1.32 -11.70
C LYS A 108 -14.28 0.12 -12.03
N GLY A 109 -14.51 1.07 -11.10
CA GLY A 109 -14.13 2.48 -11.28
C GLY A 109 -12.62 2.70 -11.46
N ILE A 110 -11.78 1.73 -11.03
CA ILE A 110 -10.32 1.79 -11.22
C ILE A 110 -9.96 1.72 -12.72
N LEU A 111 -10.81 1.11 -13.55
CA LEU A 111 -10.61 1.02 -14.99
C LEU A 111 -10.72 2.38 -15.70
N ASP A 112 -11.25 3.39 -15.02
CA ASP A 112 -11.31 4.76 -15.50
C ASP A 112 -10.02 5.56 -15.19
N TYR A 113 -8.94 4.90 -14.79
CA TYR A 113 -7.65 5.55 -14.57
C TYR A 113 -7.15 6.23 -15.85
N VAL A 114 -6.70 7.47 -15.72
CA VAL A 114 -6.10 8.26 -16.80
C VAL A 114 -4.87 8.99 -16.25
N ALA A 115 -3.87 9.19 -17.11
CA ALA A 115 -2.64 9.90 -16.77
C ALA A 115 -2.61 11.27 -17.44
N ALA A 116 -2.24 12.32 -16.71
CA ALA A 116 -2.08 13.68 -17.22
C ALA A 116 -1.33 14.56 -16.21
N GLY A 117 -0.67 15.61 -16.71
CA GLY A 117 -0.08 16.66 -15.87
C GLY A 117 1.21 16.25 -15.17
N TRP A 118 1.48 16.89 -14.04
CA TRP A 118 2.69 16.77 -13.24
C TRP A 118 2.46 15.93 -12.00
N ASN A 119 3.49 15.75 -11.16
CA ASN A 119 3.40 14.99 -9.92
C ASN A 119 4.04 15.71 -8.73
N ARG A 120 3.21 16.33 -7.91
CA ARG A 120 3.64 16.90 -6.63
C ARG A 120 3.51 15.86 -5.52
N ASP A 121 4.44 14.91 -5.49
CA ASP A 121 4.39 13.71 -4.66
C ASP A 121 4.29 14.03 -3.16
N GLY A 122 5.04 15.01 -2.67
CA GLY A 122 4.99 15.38 -1.25
C GLY A 122 3.60 15.82 -0.81
N LEU A 123 2.93 16.69 -1.59
CA LEU A 123 1.56 17.12 -1.30
C LEU A 123 0.58 15.95 -1.41
N ALA A 124 0.77 15.09 -2.41
CA ALA A 124 -0.03 13.90 -2.61
C ALA A 124 0.10 12.91 -1.43
N LEU A 125 1.31 12.67 -0.94
CA LEU A 125 1.55 11.82 0.24
C LEU A 125 0.92 12.40 1.51
N ARG A 126 0.95 13.73 1.69
CA ARG A 126 0.27 14.39 2.81
C ARG A 126 -1.24 14.15 2.78
N ALA A 127 -1.86 14.30 1.60
CA ALA A 127 -3.28 14.00 1.42
C ALA A 127 -3.60 12.51 1.62
N ALA A 128 -2.74 11.62 1.12
CA ALA A 128 -2.84 10.18 1.35
C ALA A 128 -2.79 9.83 2.84
N GLY A 129 -1.96 10.52 3.63
CA GLY A 129 -1.92 10.36 5.08
C GLY A 129 -3.23 10.72 5.77
N HIS A 130 -3.90 11.78 5.30
CA HIS A 130 -5.22 12.16 5.80
C HIS A 130 -6.27 11.10 5.46
N LEU A 131 -6.27 10.56 4.25
CA LEU A 131 -7.17 9.49 3.83
C LEU A 131 -6.92 8.20 4.63
N ALA A 132 -5.66 7.79 4.77
CA ALA A 132 -5.28 6.63 5.57
C ALA A 132 -5.63 6.79 7.06
N GLY A 133 -5.73 8.03 7.56
CA GLY A 133 -6.22 8.32 8.90
C GLY A 133 -7.69 7.93 9.13
N GLN A 134 -8.48 7.77 8.06
CA GLN A 134 -9.88 7.34 8.09
C GLN A 134 -10.04 5.81 8.00
N SER A 135 -8.94 5.07 7.98
CA SER A 135 -8.95 3.63 7.90
C SER A 135 -9.71 2.98 9.06
N PRO A 136 -10.51 1.92 8.80
CA PRO A 136 -11.15 1.13 9.85
C PRO A 136 -10.17 0.24 10.61
N CYS A 137 -8.89 0.18 10.21
CA CYS A 137 -7.88 -0.71 10.75
C CYS A 137 -6.75 0.06 11.47
N GLU A 138 -6.16 -0.58 12.50
CA GLU A 138 -5.03 -0.01 13.23
C GLU A 138 -3.74 -0.02 12.40
N LYS A 139 -3.49 -1.12 11.67
CA LYS A 139 -2.33 -1.25 10.79
C LYS A 139 -2.69 -0.69 9.42
N ARG A 140 -1.96 0.31 8.99
CA ARG A 140 -2.19 1.02 7.73
C ARG A 140 -0.98 0.86 6.83
N LEU A 141 -1.22 0.36 5.62
CA LEU A 141 -0.20 0.18 4.60
C LEU A 141 -0.53 1.02 3.38
N LEU A 142 0.33 1.97 3.07
CA LEU A 142 0.26 2.77 1.85
C LEU A 142 1.25 2.20 0.83
N ILE A 143 0.74 1.76 -0.30
CA ILE A 143 1.52 1.30 -1.45
C ILE A 143 1.41 2.34 -2.55
N VAL A 144 2.56 2.87 -2.97
CA VAL A 144 2.65 3.94 -3.97
C VAL A 144 3.26 3.38 -5.26
N LEU A 145 2.56 3.47 -6.38
CA LEU A 145 3.15 3.31 -7.70
C LEU A 145 3.74 4.66 -8.13
N THR A 146 5.05 4.72 -8.41
CA THR A 146 5.74 5.97 -8.71
C THR A 146 7.00 5.75 -9.54
N ASP A 147 7.43 6.80 -10.28
CA ASP A 147 8.77 6.87 -10.88
C ASP A 147 9.79 7.61 -9.99
N ALA A 148 9.35 8.06 -8.81
CA ALA A 148 10.18 8.79 -7.86
C ALA A 148 10.89 10.04 -8.46
N SER A 149 10.24 10.65 -9.45
CA SER A 149 10.71 11.86 -10.14
C SER A 149 9.71 13.01 -9.94
N PRO A 150 9.54 13.49 -8.70
CA PRO A 150 8.58 14.54 -8.39
C PRO A 150 8.90 15.83 -9.13
N ASN A 151 7.91 16.34 -9.85
CA ASN A 151 8.05 17.55 -10.66
C ASN A 151 6.72 18.31 -10.75
N ASP A 152 6.79 19.65 -10.56
CA ASP A 152 5.63 20.53 -10.65
C ASP A 152 6.05 21.90 -11.21
N GLU A 153 5.20 22.49 -12.02
CA GLU A 153 5.40 23.87 -12.50
C GLU A 153 5.32 24.90 -11.36
N GLN A 154 4.51 24.62 -10.34
CA GLN A 154 4.35 25.50 -9.20
C GLN A 154 5.54 25.39 -8.26
N ARG A 155 6.18 26.54 -8.00
CA ARG A 155 7.28 26.63 -7.06
C ARG A 155 6.85 26.31 -5.62
N MET A 156 7.79 25.83 -4.83
CA MET A 156 7.63 25.72 -3.39
C MET A 156 7.52 27.13 -2.78
N ALA A 157 6.80 27.25 -1.69
CA ALA A 157 6.75 28.51 -0.94
C ALA A 157 8.19 28.93 -0.51
N PRO A 158 8.51 30.24 -0.55
CA PRO A 158 9.81 30.71 -0.10
C PRO A 158 9.99 30.40 1.39
N VAL A 159 11.15 29.85 1.74
CA VAL A 159 11.55 29.72 3.14
C VAL A 159 11.87 31.12 3.70
N SER A 160 11.66 31.32 4.99
CA SER A 160 11.92 32.60 5.69
C SER A 160 13.26 33.22 5.28
N GLY A 161 13.20 34.44 4.74
CA GLY A 161 14.36 35.18 4.24
C GLY A 161 14.68 35.00 2.74
N ALA A 162 14.00 34.12 2.03
CA ALA A 162 14.16 33.97 0.59
C ALA A 162 13.15 34.84 -0.20
N VAL A 163 13.61 35.49 -1.27
CA VAL A 163 12.76 36.34 -2.13
C VAL A 163 11.89 35.52 -3.09
N ARG A 164 12.35 34.34 -3.48
CA ARG A 164 11.65 33.42 -4.41
C ARG A 164 11.64 32.00 -3.89
N GLY A 165 10.51 31.29 -4.12
CA GLY A 165 10.40 29.87 -3.88
C GLY A 165 11.31 29.03 -4.81
N LYS A 166 11.71 27.86 -4.37
CA LYS A 166 12.45 26.88 -5.19
C LYS A 166 11.53 26.23 -6.22
N GLU A 167 12.07 25.81 -7.34
CA GLU A 167 11.36 24.94 -8.28
C GLU A 167 11.10 23.58 -7.61
N TYR A 168 9.91 23.02 -7.85
CA TYR A 168 9.56 21.69 -7.34
C TYR A 168 10.02 20.64 -8.35
N SER A 169 11.32 20.39 -8.35
CA SER A 169 11.96 19.42 -9.23
C SER A 169 13.30 18.96 -8.65
N GLY A 170 13.83 17.85 -9.14
CA GLY A 170 15.11 17.30 -8.71
C GLY A 170 15.20 17.15 -7.19
N ASP A 171 16.31 17.59 -6.58
CA ASP A 171 16.54 17.42 -5.14
C ASP A 171 15.46 18.07 -4.26
N ALA A 172 14.90 19.21 -4.65
CA ALA A 172 13.87 19.88 -3.85
C ALA A 172 12.57 19.07 -3.76
N GLY A 173 12.11 18.50 -4.89
CA GLY A 173 10.95 17.61 -4.91
C GLY A 173 11.22 16.30 -4.17
N ILE A 174 12.42 15.74 -4.33
CA ILE A 174 12.85 14.52 -3.63
C ILE A 174 12.88 14.73 -2.11
N GLU A 175 13.45 15.85 -1.64
CA GLU A 175 13.52 16.18 -0.21
C GLU A 175 12.15 16.37 0.41
N ASP A 176 11.24 17.11 -0.26
CA ASP A 176 9.85 17.31 0.17
C ASP A 176 9.12 15.98 0.28
N THR A 177 9.21 15.15 -0.76
CA THR A 177 8.60 13.82 -0.80
C THR A 177 9.15 12.91 0.30
N ALA A 178 10.46 12.89 0.49
CA ALA A 178 11.12 12.13 1.55
C ALA A 178 10.71 12.58 2.95
N MET A 179 10.50 13.88 3.15
CA MET A 179 9.98 14.43 4.40
C MET A 179 8.58 13.90 4.70
N GLU A 180 7.68 13.90 3.72
CA GLU A 180 6.32 13.42 3.90
C GLU A 180 6.29 11.90 4.15
N VAL A 181 7.11 11.09 3.46
CA VAL A 181 7.24 9.67 3.77
C VAL A 181 7.67 9.43 5.22
N ARG A 182 8.62 10.24 5.73
CA ARG A 182 9.04 10.16 7.14
C ARG A 182 7.91 10.54 8.09
N GLN A 183 7.10 11.55 7.75
CA GLN A 183 5.95 11.96 8.57
C GLN A 183 4.88 10.87 8.62
N LEU A 184 4.55 10.24 7.49
CA LEU A 184 3.61 9.13 7.43
C LEU A 184 4.07 7.95 8.31
N LYS A 185 5.36 7.61 8.24
CA LYS A 185 5.95 6.56 9.09
C LYS A 185 5.84 6.89 10.58
N LYS A 186 6.04 8.17 10.98
CA LYS A 186 5.84 8.63 12.37
C LYS A 186 4.38 8.53 12.82
N GLN A 187 3.42 8.66 11.90
CA GLN A 187 1.99 8.48 12.16
C GLN A 187 1.56 7.00 12.20
N GLY A 188 2.50 6.08 12.11
CA GLY A 188 2.23 4.64 12.12
C GLY A 188 1.70 4.10 10.79
N ILE A 189 1.81 4.87 9.70
CA ILE A 189 1.46 4.41 8.36
C ILE A 189 2.72 3.81 7.72
N LYS A 190 2.65 2.54 7.36
CA LYS A 190 3.74 1.88 6.65
C LYS A 190 3.69 2.24 5.17
N VAL A 191 4.75 2.90 4.70
CA VAL A 191 4.84 3.33 3.30
C VAL A 191 5.77 2.40 2.54
N MET A 192 5.31 1.87 1.42
CA MET A 192 6.07 1.06 0.48
C MET A 192 5.86 1.58 -0.94
N ALA A 193 6.90 1.61 -1.76
CA ALA A 193 6.77 2.01 -3.14
C ALA A 193 7.01 0.85 -4.10
N VAL A 194 6.23 0.83 -5.18
CA VAL A 194 6.55 0.07 -6.39
C VAL A 194 7.11 1.07 -7.40
N PHE A 195 8.41 1.00 -7.58
CA PHE A 195 9.15 1.92 -8.44
C PHE A 195 9.14 1.42 -9.88
N TYR A 196 8.60 2.25 -10.78
CA TYR A 196 8.64 2.06 -12.23
C TYR A 196 9.11 3.35 -12.89
N GLY A 197 10.40 3.47 -13.06
CA GLY A 197 11.09 4.66 -13.58
C GLY A 197 12.43 4.32 -14.20
N LEU A 198 13.14 5.35 -14.62
CA LEU A 198 14.45 5.26 -15.25
C LEU A 198 15.53 4.89 -14.22
N ASP A 199 16.67 4.39 -14.70
CA ASP A 199 17.83 4.11 -13.85
C ASP A 199 18.38 5.38 -13.18
N SER A 200 18.25 6.54 -13.83
CA SER A 200 18.62 7.87 -13.28
C SER A 200 17.84 8.22 -12.02
N ASP A 201 16.57 7.76 -11.90
CA ASP A 201 15.69 8.15 -10.81
C ASP A 201 15.77 7.19 -9.60
N LEU A 202 16.55 6.11 -9.75
CA LEU A 202 16.69 5.10 -8.70
C LEU A 202 17.35 5.68 -7.43
N GLU A 203 18.24 6.65 -7.55
CA GLU A 203 18.83 7.34 -6.41
C GLU A 203 17.78 8.17 -5.68
N GLY A 204 16.91 8.87 -6.43
CA GLY A 204 15.74 9.58 -5.88
C GLY A 204 14.83 8.65 -5.11
N ALA A 205 14.49 7.49 -5.68
CA ALA A 205 13.67 6.48 -5.01
C ALA A 205 14.30 6.01 -3.69
N ARG A 206 15.62 5.80 -3.66
CA ARG A 206 16.35 5.45 -2.42
C ARG A 206 16.32 6.57 -1.39
N LYS A 207 16.48 7.83 -1.81
CA LYS A 207 16.43 9.00 -0.92
C LYS A 207 15.01 9.14 -0.30
N ILE A 208 13.96 8.90 -1.08
CA ILE A 208 12.57 9.04 -0.65
C ILE A 208 12.14 7.87 0.26
N TYR A 209 12.30 6.63 -0.20
CA TYR A 209 11.69 5.45 0.43
C TYR A 209 12.67 4.63 1.28
N GLY A 210 13.99 4.85 1.14
CA GLY A 210 15.04 4.04 1.77
C GLY A 210 15.06 2.63 1.20
N SER A 211 14.90 1.62 2.06
CA SER A 211 14.75 0.21 1.67
C SER A 211 13.30 -0.21 1.41
N SER A 212 12.34 0.72 1.58
CA SER A 212 10.91 0.41 1.50
C SER A 212 10.37 0.57 0.07
N PHE A 213 11.11 0.09 -0.95
CA PHE A 213 10.60 0.05 -2.31
C PHE A 213 11.08 -1.20 -3.05
N VAL A 214 10.30 -1.60 -4.06
CA VAL A 214 10.64 -2.66 -5.01
C VAL A 214 10.57 -2.10 -6.41
N ARG A 215 11.58 -2.39 -7.21
CA ARG A 215 11.61 -1.99 -8.61
C ARG A 215 10.93 -3.03 -9.47
N ILE A 216 10.06 -2.59 -10.36
CA ILE A 216 9.52 -3.39 -11.47
C ILE A 216 10.08 -2.84 -12.80
N ARG A 217 10.24 -3.71 -13.79
CA ARG A 217 10.70 -3.35 -15.13
C ARG A 217 9.57 -3.27 -16.14
N GLU A 218 8.49 -3.95 -15.85
CA GLU A 218 7.29 -4.01 -16.66
C GLU A 218 6.07 -3.72 -15.78
N MET A 219 5.15 -2.90 -16.27
CA MET A 219 3.97 -2.52 -15.52
C MET A 219 3.08 -3.73 -15.18
N GLY A 220 3.09 -4.78 -16.00
CA GLY A 220 2.39 -6.03 -15.73
C GLY A 220 2.82 -6.76 -14.46
N GLN A 221 3.98 -6.43 -13.87
CA GLN A 221 4.49 -7.01 -12.63
C GLN A 221 3.88 -6.37 -11.36
N LEU A 222 3.07 -5.32 -11.50
CA LEU A 222 2.58 -4.53 -10.35
C LEU A 222 1.78 -5.39 -9.36
N ALA A 223 0.79 -6.17 -9.84
CA ALA A 223 -0.07 -6.95 -8.97
C ALA A 223 0.69 -8.05 -8.22
N ASP A 224 1.58 -8.77 -8.91
CA ASP A 224 2.41 -9.81 -8.28
C ASP A 224 3.37 -9.21 -7.24
N THR A 225 3.96 -8.06 -7.56
CA THR A 225 4.86 -7.34 -6.64
C THR A 225 4.11 -6.90 -5.39
N VAL A 226 2.93 -6.31 -5.54
CA VAL A 226 2.08 -5.91 -4.41
C VAL A 226 1.67 -7.13 -3.58
N GLY A 227 1.28 -8.24 -4.21
CA GLY A 227 0.96 -9.50 -3.53
C GLY A 227 2.11 -10.03 -2.68
N ASN A 228 3.34 -10.01 -3.21
CA ASN A 228 4.54 -10.42 -2.49
C ASN A 228 4.87 -9.49 -1.32
N LEU A 229 4.76 -8.17 -1.52
CA LEU A 229 4.93 -7.17 -0.46
C LEU A 229 3.93 -7.39 0.68
N LEU A 230 2.66 -7.55 0.38
CA LEU A 230 1.63 -7.83 1.36
C LEU A 230 1.92 -9.12 2.15
N THR A 231 2.23 -10.20 1.45
CA THR A 231 2.54 -11.50 2.09
C THR A 231 3.72 -11.38 3.05
N SER A 232 4.77 -10.65 2.67
CA SER A 232 5.94 -10.42 3.53
C SER A 232 5.57 -9.64 4.80
N GLN A 233 4.71 -8.63 4.66
CA GLN A 233 4.26 -7.77 5.76
C GLN A 233 3.36 -8.52 6.74
N LEU A 234 2.48 -9.36 6.23
CA LEU A 234 1.59 -10.17 7.04
C LEU A 234 2.35 -11.23 7.85
N ARG A 235 3.43 -11.81 7.29
CA ARG A 235 4.31 -12.76 7.98
C ARG A 235 5.17 -12.10 9.07
N SER A 236 5.73 -10.93 8.80
CA SER A 236 6.57 -10.20 9.78
C SER A 236 5.80 -9.81 11.06
N GLY A 237 4.51 -9.53 10.95
CA GLY A 237 3.64 -9.24 12.10
C GLY A 237 3.37 -10.44 13.01
N ARG A 238 3.61 -11.68 12.54
CA ARG A 238 3.47 -12.91 13.36
C ARG A 238 4.71 -13.18 14.21
N GLN A 239 5.89 -12.76 13.78
CA GLN A 239 7.16 -13.03 14.51
C GLN A 239 7.44 -12.08 15.68
N GLN A 240 6.75 -10.96 15.79
CA GLN A 240 6.93 -9.99 16.88
C GLN A 240 6.04 -10.26 18.12
N LYS A 241 5.23 -11.32 18.10
CA LYS A 241 4.33 -11.69 19.22
C LYS A 241 4.76 -12.96 19.99
N ILE A 242 6.05 -13.38 19.88
CA ILE A 242 6.61 -14.48 20.68
C ILE A 242 7.57 -13.93 21.73
#